data_8f12fd1318dc04a4c35ad124ab32bf36
#
_entry.id   8f12fd1318dc04a4c35ad124ab32bf36
#
_cell.length_a   1.000
_cell.length_b   1.000
_cell.length_c   1.000
_cell.angle_alpha   90.00
_cell.angle_beta   90.00
_cell.angle_gamma   90.00
#
_symmetry.space_group_name_H-M   'P 1'
#
loop_
_entity.id
_entity.type
_entity.pdbx_description
1 polymer ?
#
loop_
_entity_poly.entity_id
_entity_poly.type
_entity_poly.pdbx_seq_one_letter_code
_entity_poly.pdbx_strand_id
1 'polypeptide(L)'
;MTPTHLPGRVAIPSLPSVLGAFNSAPSADARKLLLDCLRSLRWADRIAAHRPYPDVDSLLAASDEAAYDLSPGDLAEALVAETLPTLPDGTYSAAHTAMSAAHAAYEAKFGHAFVICLEGLPAEEALDHVLEGIRSRLANDPEEERVVAAEELRRLAKERLGDLLRGAGNCAINPHGAAPGN
;
A
#
# COMPACT_ATOMS: atom_id res chain seq x y z
N MET A 1 0.64 64.46 7.20
CA MET A 1 1.28 63.20 6.71
C MET A 1 0.58 62.02 7.38
N THR A 2 -0.34 61.42 6.70
CA THR A 2 -1.12 60.27 7.20
C THR A 2 -0.41 58.94 6.77
N PRO A 3 -0.18 58.00 7.66
CA PRO A 3 0.42 56.73 7.28
C PRO A 3 -0.64 55.85 6.57
N THR A 4 -0.32 55.46 5.36
CA THR A 4 -1.11 54.52 4.55
C THR A 4 -1.03 53.14 5.18
N HIS A 5 -2.15 52.66 5.72
CA HIS A 5 -2.29 51.32 6.24
C HIS A 5 -2.38 50.33 5.06
N LEU A 6 -1.34 49.50 4.90
CA LEU A 6 -1.34 48.40 3.94
C LEU A 6 -2.36 47.32 4.38
N PRO A 7 -3.24 46.85 3.49
CA PRO A 7 -4.19 45.80 3.84
C PRO A 7 -3.44 44.50 4.14
N GLY A 8 -3.75 43.93 5.29
CA GLY A 8 -3.21 42.64 5.74
C GLY A 8 -3.39 41.55 4.69
N ARG A 9 -2.32 40.82 4.43
CA ARG A 9 -2.31 39.67 3.56
C ARG A 9 -3.27 38.64 4.16
N VAL A 10 -4.42 38.43 3.53
CA VAL A 10 -5.36 37.38 3.91
C VAL A 10 -4.63 36.06 3.64
N ALA A 11 -4.32 35.31 4.70
CA ALA A 11 -3.79 33.98 4.58
C ALA A 11 -4.87 33.10 3.94
N ILE A 12 -4.62 32.62 2.71
CA ILE A 12 -5.45 31.62 2.07
C ILE A 12 -5.27 30.36 2.89
N PRO A 13 -6.33 29.75 3.46
CA PRO A 13 -6.19 28.48 4.15
C PRO A 13 -5.69 27.44 3.14
N SER A 14 -4.45 26.97 3.32
CA SER A 14 -3.92 25.85 2.56
C SER A 14 -4.74 24.62 2.92
N LEU A 15 -5.18 23.89 1.91
CA LEU A 15 -5.81 22.57 2.09
C LEU A 15 -4.88 21.71 2.97
N PRO A 16 -5.44 20.96 3.93
CA PRO A 16 -4.62 20.08 4.75
C PRO A 16 -3.87 19.10 3.85
N SER A 17 -2.58 18.92 4.11
CA SER A 17 -1.81 17.87 3.43
C SER A 17 -2.46 16.52 3.71
N VAL A 18 -2.27 15.51 2.83
CA VAL A 18 -2.81 14.16 3.04
C VAL A 18 -2.38 13.60 4.39
N LEU A 19 -1.12 13.84 4.77
CA LEU A 19 -0.62 13.48 6.09
C LEU A 19 -1.37 14.24 7.20
N GLY A 20 -1.65 15.53 7.02
CA GLY A 20 -2.43 16.32 7.97
C GLY A 20 -3.86 15.78 8.14
N ALA A 21 -4.50 15.36 7.05
CA ALA A 21 -5.80 14.72 7.06
C ALA A 21 -5.74 13.36 7.79
N PHE A 22 -4.74 12.54 7.52
CA PHE A 22 -4.51 11.27 8.22
C PHE A 22 -4.29 11.47 9.72
N ASN A 23 -3.46 12.45 10.10
CA ASN A 23 -3.16 12.76 11.50
C ASN A 23 -4.39 13.21 12.29
N SER A 24 -5.31 13.95 11.66
CA SER A 24 -6.52 14.50 12.29
C SER A 24 -7.76 13.62 12.13
N ALA A 25 -7.70 12.57 11.31
CA ALA A 25 -8.82 11.66 11.10
C ALA A 25 -9.23 10.94 12.40
N PRO A 26 -10.51 10.61 12.59
CA PRO A 26 -10.95 9.72 13.65
C PRO A 26 -10.15 8.41 13.63
N SER A 27 -9.87 7.83 14.81
CA SER A 27 -9.05 6.62 14.90
C SER A 27 -9.58 5.44 14.09
N ALA A 28 -10.91 5.32 13.98
CA ALA A 28 -11.56 4.28 13.17
C ALA A 28 -11.28 4.45 11.68
N ASP A 29 -11.31 5.69 11.18
CA ASP A 29 -11.07 6.00 9.76
C ASP A 29 -9.59 5.82 9.40
N ALA A 30 -8.68 6.27 10.26
CA ALA A 30 -7.25 6.03 10.08
C ALA A 30 -6.91 4.54 10.08
N ARG A 31 -7.50 3.77 11.01
CA ARG A 31 -7.34 2.30 11.04
C ARG A 31 -7.84 1.66 9.76
N LYS A 32 -9.00 2.06 9.25
CA LYS A 32 -9.56 1.53 8.00
C LYS A 32 -8.61 1.76 6.82
N LEU A 33 -8.09 2.99 6.67
CA LEU A 33 -7.10 3.30 5.64
C LEU A 33 -5.84 2.43 5.74
N LEU A 34 -5.37 2.19 6.95
CA LEU A 34 -4.20 1.34 7.18
C LEU A 34 -4.50 -0.13 6.85
N LEU A 35 -5.68 -0.64 7.18
CA LEU A 35 -6.10 -2.01 6.83
C LEU A 35 -6.25 -2.23 5.33
N ASP A 36 -6.47 -1.17 4.54
CA ASP A 36 -6.45 -1.26 3.08
C ASP A 36 -5.00 -1.42 2.55
N CYS A 37 -3.99 -0.98 3.32
CA CYS A 37 -2.58 -1.16 2.97
C CYS A 37 -2.03 -2.53 3.41
N LEU A 38 -2.36 -2.95 4.63
CA LEU A 38 -1.97 -4.24 5.20
C LEU A 38 -3.07 -4.75 6.14
N ARG A 39 -3.64 -5.90 5.86
CA ARG A 39 -4.74 -6.50 6.62
C ARG A 39 -4.26 -7.18 7.91
N SER A 40 -3.60 -6.41 8.76
CA SER A 40 -3.21 -6.79 10.11
C SER A 40 -3.72 -5.74 11.11
N LEU A 41 -4.60 -6.17 12.00
CA LEU A 41 -5.16 -5.29 13.04
C LEU A 41 -4.05 -4.73 13.94
N ARG A 42 -3.10 -5.56 14.33
CA ARG A 42 -1.98 -5.16 15.18
C ARG A 42 -1.12 -4.08 14.54
N TRP A 43 -0.81 -4.24 13.25
CA TRP A 43 -0.06 -3.24 12.48
C TRP A 43 -0.82 -1.91 12.38
N ALA A 44 -2.09 -1.97 12.00
CA ALA A 44 -2.93 -0.79 11.86
C ALA A 44 -3.13 -0.04 13.18
N ASP A 45 -3.38 -0.76 14.27
CA ASP A 45 -3.55 -0.18 15.59
C ASP A 45 -2.29 0.50 16.09
N ARG A 46 -1.13 -0.12 15.90
CA ARG A 46 0.16 0.45 16.31
C ARG A 46 0.43 1.78 15.60
N ILE A 47 0.24 1.84 14.28
CA ILE A 47 0.44 3.07 13.52
C ILE A 47 -0.60 4.12 13.89
N ALA A 48 -1.88 3.76 13.99
CA ALA A 48 -2.94 4.70 14.35
C ALA A 48 -2.74 5.32 15.74
N ALA A 49 -2.21 4.55 16.70
CA ALA A 49 -1.98 4.99 18.08
C ALA A 49 -0.82 5.99 18.22
N HIS A 50 0.14 6.00 17.28
CA HIS A 50 1.31 6.88 17.34
C HIS A 50 1.14 8.20 16.59
N ARG A 51 -0.05 8.48 16.06
CA ARG A 51 -0.35 9.78 15.45
C ARG A 51 -0.36 10.90 16.51
N PRO A 52 0.04 12.14 16.12
CA PRO A 52 0.37 12.61 14.78
C PRO A 52 1.83 12.35 14.39
N TYR A 53 2.06 12.08 13.10
CA TYR A 53 3.40 11.97 12.51
C TYR A 53 3.87 13.33 11.98
N PRO A 54 5.14 13.72 12.18
CA PRO A 54 5.65 15.01 11.74
C PRO A 54 5.77 15.14 10.21
N ASP A 55 6.10 14.04 9.55
CA ASP A 55 6.30 13.93 8.10
C ASP A 55 5.97 12.54 7.57
N VAL A 56 5.96 12.40 6.25
CA VAL A 56 5.66 11.14 5.56
C VAL A 56 6.72 10.08 5.85
N ASP A 57 7.98 10.48 5.90
CA ASP A 57 9.09 9.54 6.12
C ASP A 57 9.00 8.90 7.51
N SER A 58 8.62 9.67 8.53
CA SER A 58 8.37 9.17 9.89
C SER A 58 7.20 8.18 9.93
N LEU A 59 6.14 8.42 9.17
CA LEU A 59 5.01 7.49 9.07
C LEU A 59 5.43 6.20 8.35
N LEU A 60 6.18 6.30 7.25
CA LEU A 60 6.68 5.13 6.50
C LEU A 60 7.67 4.32 7.33
N ALA A 61 8.54 4.97 8.11
CA ALA A 61 9.45 4.29 9.02
C ALA A 61 8.71 3.54 10.13
N ALA A 62 7.68 4.16 10.72
CA ALA A 62 6.84 3.49 11.73
C ALA A 62 6.05 2.31 11.14
N SER A 63 5.59 2.43 9.89
CA SER A 63 4.95 1.34 9.14
C SER A 63 5.90 0.16 8.97
N ASP A 64 7.12 0.43 8.56
CA ASP A 64 8.17 -0.55 8.33
C ASP A 64 8.53 -1.31 9.62
N GLU A 65 8.76 -0.59 10.71
CA GLU A 65 9.03 -1.16 12.02
C GLU A 65 7.86 -1.99 12.56
N ALA A 66 6.62 -1.49 12.42
CA ALA A 66 5.43 -2.20 12.86
C ALA A 66 5.21 -3.51 12.08
N ALA A 67 5.54 -3.54 10.79
CA ALA A 67 5.44 -4.74 9.97
C ALA A 67 6.53 -5.77 10.32
N TYR A 68 7.75 -5.30 10.63
CA TYR A 68 8.83 -6.17 11.08
C TYR A 68 8.52 -6.88 12.42
N ASP A 69 7.78 -6.21 13.29
CA ASP A 69 7.41 -6.73 14.63
C ASP A 69 6.14 -7.61 14.64
N LEU A 70 5.59 -7.98 13.48
CA LEU A 70 4.44 -8.86 13.40
C LEU A 70 4.76 -10.26 13.95
N SER A 71 3.90 -10.76 14.81
CA SER A 71 4.00 -12.16 15.24
C SER A 71 3.67 -13.12 14.09
N PRO A 72 4.08 -14.41 14.16
CA PRO A 72 3.69 -15.39 13.15
C PRO A 72 2.18 -15.49 12.93
N GLY A 73 1.37 -15.28 13.96
CA GLY A 73 -0.09 -15.27 13.86
C GLY A 73 -0.63 -14.05 13.10
N ASP A 74 -0.12 -12.85 13.43
CA ASP A 74 -0.49 -11.62 12.74
C ASP A 74 -0.07 -11.64 11.26
N LEU A 75 1.10 -12.23 10.98
CA LEU A 75 1.59 -12.43 9.61
C LEU A 75 0.70 -13.40 8.83
N ALA A 76 0.32 -14.52 9.44
CA ALA A 76 -0.58 -15.50 8.81
C ALA A 76 -1.95 -14.89 8.50
N GLU A 77 -2.52 -14.10 9.42
CA GLU A 77 -3.76 -13.34 9.21
C GLU A 77 -3.64 -12.42 7.98
N ALA A 78 -2.58 -11.63 7.90
CA ALA A 78 -2.34 -10.72 6.80
C ALA A 78 -2.17 -11.47 5.47
N LEU A 79 -1.38 -12.55 5.42
CA LEU A 79 -1.13 -13.34 4.22
C LEU A 79 -2.39 -14.02 3.68
N VAL A 80 -3.26 -14.56 4.54
CA VAL A 80 -4.53 -15.18 4.12
C VAL A 80 -5.49 -14.15 3.51
N ALA A 81 -5.38 -12.90 3.93
CA ALA A 81 -6.22 -11.82 3.41
C ALA A 81 -5.66 -11.15 2.14
N GLU A 82 -4.42 -11.48 1.73
CA GLU A 82 -3.81 -10.94 0.52
C GLU A 82 -4.41 -11.54 -0.75
N THR A 83 -4.34 -10.75 -1.82
CA THR A 83 -4.75 -11.14 -3.16
C THR A 83 -3.53 -11.28 -4.08
N LEU A 84 -3.72 -11.95 -5.20
CA LEU A 84 -2.68 -12.09 -6.21
C LEU A 84 -2.20 -10.73 -6.73
N PRO A 85 -0.92 -10.59 -7.09
CA PRO A 85 -0.39 -9.37 -7.67
C PRO A 85 -1.13 -9.02 -8.97
N THR A 86 -1.51 -7.75 -9.11
CA THR A 86 -2.15 -7.25 -10.33
C THR A 86 -1.09 -7.01 -11.38
N LEU A 87 -1.23 -7.67 -12.53
CA LEU A 87 -0.38 -7.45 -13.69
C LEU A 87 -0.90 -6.31 -14.56
N PRO A 88 -0.01 -5.61 -15.29
CA PRO A 88 -0.40 -4.59 -16.25
C PRO A 88 -1.37 -5.11 -17.32
N ASP A 89 -2.25 -4.22 -17.80
CA ASP A 89 -3.17 -4.51 -18.91
C ASP A 89 -2.39 -4.90 -20.18
N GLY A 90 -2.93 -5.87 -20.92
CA GLY A 90 -2.32 -6.33 -22.17
C GLY A 90 -1.50 -7.62 -22.07
N THR A 91 -1.45 -8.25 -20.90
CA THR A 91 -0.84 -9.57 -20.73
C THR A 91 -1.61 -10.62 -21.53
N TYR A 92 -0.91 -11.39 -22.37
CA TYR A 92 -1.52 -12.38 -23.26
C TYR A 92 -2.27 -13.49 -22.50
N SER A 93 -3.35 -14.01 -23.08
CA SER A 93 -4.19 -15.07 -22.51
C SER A 93 -3.40 -16.33 -22.08
N ALA A 94 -2.37 -16.72 -22.87
CA ALA A 94 -1.49 -17.83 -22.51
C ALA A 94 -0.67 -17.58 -21.23
N ALA A 95 -0.24 -16.35 -21.03
CA ALA A 95 0.47 -15.92 -19.82
C ALA A 95 -0.44 -15.96 -18.59
N HIS A 96 -1.71 -15.60 -18.74
CA HIS A 96 -2.70 -15.74 -17.67
C HIS A 96 -2.91 -17.19 -17.22
N THR A 97 -2.93 -18.14 -18.17
CA THR A 97 -3.06 -19.57 -17.83
C THR A 97 -1.83 -20.07 -17.07
N ALA A 98 -0.63 -19.72 -17.52
CA ALA A 98 0.61 -20.10 -16.84
C ALA A 98 0.69 -19.49 -15.42
N MET A 99 0.32 -18.21 -15.30
CA MET A 99 0.25 -17.50 -14.02
C MET A 99 -0.74 -18.16 -13.06
N SER A 100 -1.95 -18.45 -13.51
CA SER A 100 -2.98 -19.10 -12.69
C SER A 100 -2.54 -20.48 -12.19
N ALA A 101 -1.87 -21.26 -13.04
CA ALA A 101 -1.33 -22.57 -12.65
C ALA A 101 -0.20 -22.45 -11.63
N ALA A 102 0.71 -21.48 -11.82
CA ALA A 102 1.80 -21.21 -10.90
C ALA A 102 1.29 -20.74 -9.52
N HIS A 103 0.30 -19.86 -9.49
CA HIS A 103 -0.34 -19.41 -8.25
C HIS A 103 -1.05 -20.58 -7.54
N ALA A 104 -1.82 -21.38 -8.24
CA ALA A 104 -2.49 -22.54 -7.66
C ALA A 104 -1.50 -23.54 -7.01
N ALA A 105 -0.36 -23.76 -7.65
CA ALA A 105 0.70 -24.60 -7.08
C ALA A 105 1.32 -23.99 -5.82
N TYR A 106 1.53 -22.67 -5.81
CA TYR A 106 2.05 -21.95 -4.64
C TYR A 106 1.06 -21.98 -3.48
N GLU A 107 -0.21 -21.65 -3.71
CA GLU A 107 -1.26 -21.68 -2.69
C GLU A 107 -1.47 -23.09 -2.12
N ALA A 108 -1.42 -24.11 -2.97
CA ALA A 108 -1.53 -25.49 -2.52
C ALA A 108 -0.37 -25.90 -1.59
N LYS A 109 0.82 -25.34 -1.78
CA LYS A 109 1.99 -25.64 -0.95
C LYS A 109 2.02 -24.84 0.36
N PHE A 110 1.72 -23.55 0.31
CA PHE A 110 1.94 -22.62 1.43
C PHE A 110 0.66 -22.14 2.13
N GLY A 111 -0.51 -22.33 1.52
CA GLY A 111 -1.81 -22.02 2.13
C GLY A 111 -2.22 -20.55 2.05
N HIS A 112 -1.51 -19.73 1.28
CA HIS A 112 -1.82 -18.32 1.07
C HIS A 112 -1.45 -17.86 -0.34
N ALA A 113 -1.96 -16.69 -0.75
CA ALA A 113 -1.61 -16.08 -2.03
C ALA A 113 -0.12 -15.76 -2.13
N PHE A 114 0.43 -15.83 -3.35
CA PHE A 114 1.80 -15.39 -3.61
C PHE A 114 1.87 -13.87 -3.48
N VAL A 115 2.74 -13.38 -2.61
CA VAL A 115 2.98 -11.96 -2.39
C VAL A 115 4.37 -11.57 -2.88
N ILE A 116 4.44 -10.47 -3.62
CA ILE A 116 5.67 -9.89 -4.15
C ILE A 116 5.47 -8.38 -4.37
N CYS A 117 6.46 -7.59 -4.00
CA CYS A 117 6.49 -6.16 -4.27
C CYS A 117 7.09 -5.92 -5.66
N LEU A 118 6.36 -5.20 -6.51
CA LEU A 118 6.78 -4.87 -7.88
C LEU A 118 7.18 -3.40 -8.02
N GLU A 119 7.37 -2.70 -6.90
CA GLU A 119 7.76 -1.28 -6.89
C GLU A 119 9.06 -1.06 -7.66
N GLY A 120 9.03 -0.08 -8.58
CA GLY A 120 10.19 0.27 -9.40
C GLY A 120 10.50 -0.68 -10.56
N LEU A 121 9.73 -1.76 -10.72
CA LEU A 121 9.91 -2.69 -11.84
C LEU A 121 9.15 -2.17 -13.09
N PRO A 122 9.77 -2.21 -14.30
CA PRO A 122 9.07 -1.92 -15.53
C PRO A 122 7.88 -2.86 -15.77
N ALA A 123 6.77 -2.34 -16.29
CA ALA A 123 5.54 -3.12 -16.48
C ALA A 123 5.75 -4.36 -17.38
N GLU A 124 6.63 -4.25 -18.38
CA GLU A 124 7.00 -5.33 -19.30
C GLU A 124 7.77 -6.47 -18.65
N GLU A 125 8.43 -6.22 -17.51
CA GLU A 125 9.19 -7.21 -16.77
C GLU A 125 8.37 -7.86 -15.63
N ALA A 126 7.22 -7.29 -15.29
CA ALA A 126 6.44 -7.70 -14.13
C ALA A 126 5.98 -9.18 -14.19
N LEU A 127 5.53 -9.65 -15.37
CA LEU A 127 5.09 -11.02 -15.56
C LEU A 127 6.21 -12.03 -15.34
N ASP A 128 7.35 -11.78 -15.98
CA ASP A 128 8.51 -12.68 -15.89
C ASP A 128 9.06 -12.70 -14.46
N HIS A 129 9.08 -11.55 -13.79
CA HIS A 129 9.52 -11.43 -12.42
C HIS A 129 8.61 -12.22 -11.45
N VAL A 130 7.28 -12.12 -11.61
CA VAL A 130 6.33 -12.88 -10.78
C VAL A 130 6.48 -14.38 -11.02
N LEU A 131 6.54 -14.82 -12.28
CA LEU A 131 6.70 -16.24 -12.62
C LEU A 131 8.01 -16.81 -12.10
N GLU A 132 9.10 -16.10 -12.23
CA GLU A 132 10.42 -16.51 -11.70
C GLU A 132 10.39 -16.53 -10.16
N GLY A 133 9.77 -15.52 -9.54
CA GLY A 133 9.59 -15.48 -8.10
C GLY A 133 8.82 -16.68 -7.56
N ILE A 134 7.69 -17.03 -8.20
CA ILE A 134 6.92 -18.25 -7.81
C ILE A 134 7.76 -19.49 -7.97
N ARG A 135 8.44 -19.64 -9.10
CA ARG A 135 9.25 -20.83 -9.41
C ARG A 135 10.38 -21.01 -8.41
N SER A 136 11.11 -19.97 -8.07
CA SER A 136 12.21 -20.00 -7.10
C SER A 136 11.68 -20.30 -5.69
N ARG A 137 10.59 -19.64 -5.28
CA ARG A 137 10.03 -19.76 -3.92
C ARG A 137 9.26 -21.08 -3.70
N LEU A 138 8.81 -21.74 -4.75
CA LEU A 138 8.28 -23.12 -4.65
C LEU A 138 9.34 -24.13 -4.17
N ALA A 139 10.63 -23.81 -4.26
CA ALA A 139 11.69 -24.67 -3.71
C ALA A 139 11.89 -24.51 -2.20
N ASN A 140 11.43 -23.39 -1.60
CA ASN A 140 11.59 -23.11 -0.18
C ASN A 140 10.83 -24.12 0.70
N ASP A 141 11.33 -24.36 1.90
CA ASP A 141 10.50 -24.94 2.94
C ASP A 141 9.48 -23.91 3.50
N PRO A 142 8.44 -24.32 4.25
CA PRO A 142 7.43 -23.41 4.76
C PRO A 142 7.96 -22.31 5.69
N GLU A 143 9.04 -22.58 6.43
CA GLU A 143 9.63 -21.59 7.35
C GLU A 143 10.46 -20.55 6.58
N GLU A 144 11.25 -20.99 5.61
CA GLU A 144 11.98 -20.11 4.70
C GLU A 144 11.03 -19.21 3.92
N GLU A 145 9.95 -19.80 3.39
CA GLU A 145 8.94 -19.05 2.66
C GLU A 145 8.24 -18.00 3.52
N ARG A 146 7.95 -18.32 4.77
CA ARG A 146 7.34 -17.39 5.72
C ARG A 146 8.18 -16.14 5.91
N VAL A 147 9.50 -16.28 5.98
CA VAL A 147 10.45 -15.15 6.12
C VAL A 147 10.43 -14.28 4.85
N VAL A 148 10.48 -14.90 3.68
CA VAL A 148 10.43 -14.18 2.40
C VAL A 148 9.08 -13.47 2.21
N ALA A 149 7.98 -14.15 2.50
CA ALA A 149 6.64 -13.59 2.40
C ALA A 149 6.45 -12.40 3.36
N ALA A 150 7.00 -12.47 4.57
CA ALA A 150 6.97 -11.37 5.54
C ALA A 150 7.69 -10.13 5.02
N GLU A 151 8.86 -10.31 4.39
CA GLU A 151 9.63 -9.22 3.80
C GLU A 151 8.91 -8.57 2.62
N GLU A 152 8.34 -9.39 1.73
CA GLU A 152 7.55 -8.88 0.60
C GLU A 152 6.30 -8.14 1.06
N LEU A 153 5.61 -8.67 2.08
CA LEU A 153 4.44 -8.04 2.66
C LEU A 153 4.77 -6.69 3.31
N ARG A 154 5.92 -6.59 3.98
CA ARG A 154 6.43 -5.35 4.56
C ARG A 154 6.67 -4.28 3.48
N ARG A 155 7.29 -4.67 2.35
CA ARG A 155 7.51 -3.78 1.21
C ARG A 155 6.20 -3.31 0.59
N LEU A 156 5.26 -4.24 0.36
CA LEU A 156 3.92 -3.93 -0.16
C LEU A 156 3.15 -2.96 0.74
N ALA A 157 3.20 -3.14 2.05
CA ALA A 157 2.53 -2.24 2.98
C ALA A 157 3.09 -0.82 2.89
N LYS A 158 4.41 -0.68 2.79
CA LYS A 158 5.10 0.61 2.64
C LYS A 158 4.78 1.28 1.31
N GLU A 159 4.80 0.52 0.20
CA GLU A 159 4.42 1.00 -1.14
C GLU A 159 2.98 1.52 -1.15
N ARG A 160 2.03 0.70 -0.71
CA ARG A 160 0.60 1.05 -0.66
C ARG A 160 0.32 2.28 0.21
N LEU A 161 0.98 2.37 1.37
CA LEU A 161 0.87 3.53 2.24
C LEU A 161 1.47 4.78 1.57
N GLY A 162 2.61 4.65 0.91
CA GLY A 162 3.22 5.73 0.13
C GLY A 162 2.32 6.20 -1.01
N ASP A 163 1.68 5.30 -1.73
CA ASP A 163 0.74 5.60 -2.82
C ASP A 163 -0.51 6.31 -2.30
N LEU A 164 -1.06 5.84 -1.19
CA LEU A 164 -2.19 6.48 -0.54
C LEU A 164 -1.87 7.93 -0.18
N LEU A 165 -0.68 8.18 0.36
CA LEU A 165 -0.23 9.53 0.72
C LEU A 165 0.06 10.42 -0.49
N ARG A 166 0.46 9.85 -1.64
CA ARG A 166 0.66 10.55 -2.92
C ARG A 166 -0.64 10.73 -3.69
N GLY A 167 -1.49 9.70 -3.74
CA GLY A 167 -2.68 9.62 -4.58
C GLY A 167 -3.84 10.50 -4.10
N ALA A 168 -3.98 10.71 -2.79
CA ALA A 168 -4.98 11.63 -2.28
C ALA A 168 -4.68 13.11 -2.62
N GLY A 169 -3.44 13.43 -3.04
CA GLY A 169 -3.11 14.73 -3.65
C GLY A 169 -3.67 14.92 -5.07
N ASN A 170 -3.96 13.83 -5.78
CA ASN A 170 -4.44 13.87 -7.17
C ASN A 170 -5.97 13.80 -7.32
N CYS A 171 -6.71 13.33 -6.32
CA CYS A 171 -8.18 13.29 -6.38
C CYS A 171 -8.87 14.65 -6.14
N ALA A 172 -8.15 15.69 -5.74
CA ALA A 172 -8.72 17.01 -5.48
C ALA A 172 -8.85 17.89 -6.73
N ILE A 173 -8.49 17.43 -7.92
CA ILE A 173 -8.50 18.24 -9.16
C ILE A 173 -9.38 17.57 -10.25
N ASN A 174 -10.65 17.35 -9.96
CA ASN A 174 -11.64 17.27 -11.05
C ASN A 174 -13.08 17.59 -10.60
N PRO A 175 -13.42 18.88 -10.37
CA PRO A 175 -14.81 19.30 -10.20
C PRO A 175 -15.34 19.90 -11.51
N HIS A 176 -15.27 19.22 -12.66
CA HIS A 176 -16.00 19.65 -13.85
C HIS A 176 -16.40 18.46 -14.72
N GLY A 177 -17.44 17.74 -14.28
CA GLY A 177 -18.38 17.11 -15.17
C GLY A 177 -19.31 18.19 -15.70
N ALA A 178 -18.95 18.82 -16.80
CA ALA A 178 -19.86 19.68 -17.54
C ALA A 178 -21.02 18.82 -18.06
N ALA A 179 -22.22 19.10 -17.62
CA ALA A 179 -23.44 18.61 -18.24
C ALA A 179 -23.55 19.16 -19.67
N PRO A 180 -23.88 18.34 -20.68
CA PRO A 180 -24.30 18.87 -21.96
C PRO A 180 -25.76 19.29 -21.83
N GLY A 181 -25.99 20.58 -21.98
CA GLY A 181 -27.32 21.11 -22.28
C GLY A 181 -27.71 20.79 -23.70
N ASN A 182 -28.93 20.29 -23.81
CA ASN A 182 -29.89 20.39 -24.91
C ASN A 182 -29.41 20.04 -26.31
#